data_d81b5eaab45885fcb854320a4a20573e
#
_entry.id   d81b5eaab45885fcb854320a4a20573e
#
_cell.length_a   1.000
_cell.length_b   1.000
_cell.length_c   1.000
_cell.angle_alpha   90.00
_cell.angle_beta   90.00
_cell.angle_gamma   90.00
#
_symmetry.space_group_name_H-M   'P 1'
#
loop_
_entity.id
_entity.type
_entity.pdbx_description
1 polymer ?
#
loop_
_entity_poly.entity_id
_entity_poly.type
_entity_poly.pdbx_seq_one_letter_code
_entity_poly.pdbx_strand_id
1 'polypeptide(L)' 'MAERKSVLLRLDPAVHDALAKWAADEMRSTNAQIEFLLRRALTEVGRMPRQAGRMRRPGRPARDES' A
#
# COMPACT_ATOMS: atom_id res chain seq x y z
N MET A 1 0.44 14.50 -12.25
CA MET A 1 0.43 13.49 -11.40
C MET A 1 1.66 12.67 -11.39
N ALA A 2 2.01 12.14 -10.30
CA ALA A 2 3.24 11.39 -10.21
C ALA A 2 3.08 10.02 -10.80
N GLU A 3 4.08 9.56 -11.50
CA GLU A 3 4.06 8.26 -12.01
C GLU A 3 4.42 7.29 -10.95
N ARG A 4 3.82 6.13 -10.94
CA ARG A 4 4.15 5.11 -9.98
C ARG A 4 5.35 4.34 -10.44
N LYS A 5 6.23 4.03 -9.53
CA LYS A 5 7.45 3.30 -9.85
C LYS A 5 7.32 1.86 -9.45
N SER A 6 7.88 0.99 -10.24
CA SER A 6 7.80 -0.44 -9.98
C SER A 6 9.01 -0.92 -9.22
N VAL A 7 8.78 -1.82 -8.30
CA VAL A 7 9.83 -2.41 -7.50
C VAL A 7 9.57 -3.89 -7.38
N LEU A 8 10.59 -4.68 -7.56
CA LEU A 8 10.45 -6.12 -7.38
C LEU A 8 10.86 -6.49 -5.98
N LEU A 9 9.95 -7.07 -5.23
CA LEU A 9 10.24 -7.54 -3.88
C LEU A 9 10.31 -9.05 -3.86
N ARG A 10 11.32 -9.55 -3.18
CA ARG A 10 11.44 -10.99 -3.00
C ARG A 10 11.23 -11.26 -1.53
N LEU A 11 10.13 -11.90 -1.22
CA LEU A 11 9.75 -12.12 0.16
C LEU A 11 9.81 -13.60 0.51
N ASP A 12 10.03 -13.84 1.78
CA ASP A 12 9.89 -15.19 2.30
C ASP A 12 8.47 -15.66 1.96
N PRO A 13 8.31 -16.89 1.49
CA PRO A 13 6.97 -17.35 1.11
C PRO A 13 5.94 -17.22 2.21
N ALA A 14 6.32 -17.50 3.45
CA ALA A 14 5.38 -17.39 4.54
C ALA A 14 4.95 -15.95 4.77
N VAL A 15 5.88 -15.01 4.60
CA VAL A 15 5.56 -13.60 4.73
C VAL A 15 4.64 -13.17 3.60
N HIS A 16 4.93 -13.62 2.40
CA HIS A 16 4.10 -13.29 1.26
C HIS A 16 2.67 -13.78 1.48
N ASP A 17 2.53 -15.02 1.93
CA ASP A 17 1.20 -15.59 2.14
C ASP A 17 0.44 -14.87 3.24
N ALA A 18 1.13 -14.49 4.28
CA ALA A 18 0.50 -13.74 5.37
C ALA A 18 0.02 -12.38 4.88
N LEU A 19 0.81 -11.73 4.03
CA LEU A 19 0.40 -10.45 3.49
C LEU A 19 -0.80 -10.59 2.57
N ALA A 20 -0.80 -11.64 1.75
CA ALA A 20 -1.90 -11.85 0.83
C ALA A 20 -3.19 -12.08 1.59
N LYS A 21 -3.12 -12.85 2.66
CA LYS A 21 -4.29 -13.11 3.46
C LYS A 21 -4.78 -11.85 4.14
N TRP A 22 -3.87 -11.07 4.69
CA TRP A 22 -4.22 -9.82 5.33
C TRP A 22 -4.86 -8.87 4.33
N ALA A 23 -4.28 -8.78 3.13
CA ALA A 23 -4.83 -7.92 2.11
C ALA A 23 -6.26 -8.33 1.76
N ALA A 24 -6.49 -9.63 1.62
CA ALA A 24 -7.82 -10.12 1.31
C ALA A 24 -8.80 -9.78 2.42
N ASP A 25 -8.37 -9.91 3.67
CA ASP A 25 -9.23 -9.57 4.80
C ASP A 25 -9.64 -8.11 4.78
N GLU A 26 -8.81 -7.25 4.23
CA GLU A 26 -9.10 -5.84 4.17
C GLU A 26 -9.54 -5.38 2.79
N MET A 27 -9.82 -6.35 1.92
CA MET A 27 -10.31 -6.06 0.59
C MET A 27 -9.36 -5.22 -0.22
N ARG A 28 -8.07 -5.49 -0.06
CA ARG A 28 -7.01 -4.84 -0.82
C ARG A 28 -6.24 -5.84 -1.62
N SER A 29 -5.60 -5.39 -2.69
CA SER A 29 -4.64 -6.25 -3.37
C SER A 29 -3.40 -6.37 -2.50
N THR A 30 -2.61 -7.41 -2.74
CA THR A 30 -1.36 -7.58 -2.02
C THR A 30 -0.46 -6.37 -2.24
N ASN A 31 -0.42 -5.88 -3.46
CA ASN A 31 0.39 -4.72 -3.78
C ASN A 31 -0.04 -3.49 -2.97
N ALA A 32 -1.34 -3.27 -2.89
CA ALA A 32 -1.85 -2.14 -2.12
C ALA A 32 -1.58 -2.29 -0.64
N GLN A 33 -1.65 -3.52 -0.14
CA GLN A 33 -1.37 -3.76 1.26
C GLN A 33 0.08 -3.46 1.58
N ILE A 34 0.98 -3.85 0.69
CA ILE A 34 2.39 -3.57 0.89
C ILE A 34 2.64 -2.06 0.91
N GLU A 35 2.04 -1.35 -0.03
CA GLU A 35 2.22 0.09 -0.07
C GLU A 35 1.67 0.75 1.19
N PHE A 36 0.53 0.28 1.66
CA PHE A 36 -0.06 0.82 2.89
C PHE A 36 0.89 0.66 4.07
N LEU A 37 1.50 -0.52 4.19
CA LEU A 37 2.41 -0.77 5.28
C LEU A 37 3.67 0.07 5.18
N LEU A 38 4.16 0.26 3.97
CA LEU A 38 5.34 1.08 3.76
C LEU A 38 5.05 2.54 4.12
N ARG A 39 3.89 3.04 3.73
CA ARG A 39 3.52 4.40 4.08
C ARG A 39 3.43 4.58 5.58
N ARG A 40 2.88 3.58 6.23
CA ARG A 40 2.74 3.62 7.66
C ARG A 40 4.11 3.66 8.34
N ALA A 41 5.03 2.82 7.87
CA ALA A 41 6.36 2.80 8.43
C ALA A 41 7.08 4.12 8.20
N LEU A 42 6.92 4.70 7.01
CA LEU A 42 7.56 5.98 6.71
C LEU A 42 6.99 7.09 7.57
N THR A 43 5.71 7.04 7.81
CA THR A 43 5.07 8.03 8.68
C THR A 43 5.60 7.93 10.10
N GLU A 44 5.77 6.70 10.58
CA GLU A 44 6.23 6.48 11.94
C GLU A 44 7.64 7.00 12.16
N VAL A 45 8.49 6.94 11.16
CA VAL A 45 9.84 7.45 11.31
C VAL A 45 9.98 8.89 10.79
N GLY A 46 8.88 9.50 10.40
CA GLY A 46 8.89 10.90 9.98
C GLY A 46 9.50 11.14 8.62
N ARG A 47 9.46 10.14 7.74
CA ARG A 47 10.05 10.27 6.41
C ARG A 47 9.04 10.21 5.29
N MET A 48 7.78 10.29 5.60
CA MET A 48 6.76 10.27 4.58
C MET A 48 6.79 11.55 3.77
N PRO A 49 6.93 11.46 2.43
CA PRO A 49 6.98 12.69 1.64
C PRO A 49 5.61 13.34 1.53
N ARG A 50 5.60 14.63 1.52
CA ARG A 50 4.35 15.36 1.39
C ARG A 50 3.70 15.16 0.05
N GLN A 51 4.49 14.90 -0.97
CA GLN A 51 3.94 14.75 -2.30
C GLN A 51 3.43 13.35 -2.58
N ALA A 52 3.49 12.43 -1.62
CA ALA A 52 2.95 11.10 -1.86
C ALA A 52 1.48 11.17 -2.13
N GLY A 53 1.02 10.47 -3.14
CA GLY A 53 -0.39 10.48 -3.49
C GLY A 53 -1.20 9.72 -2.48
N ARG A 54 -2.51 10.00 -2.44
CA ARG A 54 -3.41 9.30 -1.57
C ARG A 54 -3.66 7.91 -2.04
N MET A 55 -3.79 6.98 -1.13
CA MET A 55 -4.17 5.62 -1.49
C MET A 55 -5.67 5.53 -1.60
N ARG A 56 -6.14 4.66 -2.52
CA ARG A 56 -7.53 4.39 -2.63
C ARG A 56 -8.01 3.62 -1.45
N ARG A 57 -9.17 3.89 -0.96
CA ARG A 57 -9.75 3.14 0.12
C ARG A 57 -10.43 1.92 -0.39
N PRO A 58 -10.28 0.80 0.26
CA PRO A 58 -10.90 -0.43 -0.21
C PRO A 58 -12.41 -0.30 -0.13
N GLY A 59 -13.08 -0.90 -1.08
CA GLY A 59 -14.53 -0.94 -1.06
C GLY A 59 -15.24 0.35 -1.31
N ARG A 60 -14.55 1.44 -1.65
CA ARG A 60 -15.18 2.67 -1.91
C ARG A 60 -14.80 3.18 -3.24
N PRO A 61 -15.64 3.74 -4.01
CA PRO A 61 -15.31 4.31 -5.28
C PRO A 61 -14.40 5.46 -5.05
N ALA A 62 -13.60 5.68 -5.95
CA ALA A 62 -12.67 6.71 -5.82
C ALA A 62 -13.30 8.01 -6.04
N ARG A 63 -13.73 8.73 -5.24
CA ARG A 63 -14.29 9.89 -5.45
C ARG A 63 -13.37 10.79 -5.39
N ASP A 64 -12.84 11.14 -5.75
CA ASP A 64 -11.99 11.97 -5.67
C ASP A 64 -12.09 12.89 -5.13
N GLU A 65 -12.15 13.13 -4.63
CA GLU A 65 -12.23 13.95 -4.04
C GLU A 65 -11.47 14.59 -4.10
N SER A 66 -11.10 14.69 -4.63
CA SER A 66 -10.48 15.42 -4.57
C SER A 66 -10.40 15.98 -4.55
#